data_16b7a966af86634dd52043c00405d935
#
_entry.id   16b7a966af86634dd52043c00405d935
#
_cell.length_a   1.000
_cell.length_b   1.000
_cell.length_c   1.000
_cell.angle_alpha   90.00
_cell.angle_beta   90.00
_cell.angle_gamma   90.00
#
_symmetry.space_group_name_H-M   'P 1'
#
loop_
_entity.id
_entity.type
_entity.pdbx_description
1 polymer ?
#
loop_
_entity_poly.entity_id
_entity_poly.type
_entity_poly.pdbx_seq_one_letter_code
_entity_poly.pdbx_strand_id
1 'polypeptide(L)'
;MCWLKRNPWRTGITIAGILLLLVFMVWISVSATSGYARASGFAGSVTVQATPTEDATVAALNKEKLVQEIQQLKEQNEPDFFGWLRTNAAILLSTLVVVIGGLIGLWRWLADRRDEHEKRREEQRSERERRAEERFQSAVAGLVDDKEAAKITAAILLRTFLRPGYEQFYTQTFDLTVANLRLPRIADPPADPTIPLPLTTLSQALIILFKEAFPLARDQETKSSQWLHATGIQLDNAYLSRVDLRQVWMPQAFLRKANLREANLREALLNGANLNGANLISANLNRAYLIGASLHEADLRQASLSGTNLREADLTEASLSGTNLEGALSLEGTDLRGVTGLTKEQLEICKAKGAIIDENLATSASQSAVAPPLSSQSNDAQASSTPGTDS
;
A
#
# COMPACT_ATOMS: atom_id res chain seq x y z
N MET A 1 14.94 -9.87 12.22
CA MET A 1 16.13 -9.12 11.77
C MET A 1 16.07 -7.59 12.00
N CYS A 2 14.98 -7.02 12.51
CA CYS A 2 14.85 -5.57 12.79
C CYS A 2 15.48 -5.06 14.10
N TRP A 3 15.87 -5.94 15.01
CA TRP A 3 16.41 -5.51 16.32
C TRP A 3 17.91 -5.14 16.31
N LEU A 4 18.67 -5.61 15.31
CA LEU A 4 20.11 -5.34 15.17
C LEU A 4 20.46 -3.95 14.60
N LYS A 5 19.46 -3.21 14.05
CA LYS A 5 19.68 -1.86 13.46
C LYS A 5 19.72 -0.71 14.45
N ARG A 6 19.38 -0.92 15.73
CA ARG A 6 19.17 0.18 16.69
C ARG A 6 20.36 0.53 17.60
N ASN A 7 21.42 -0.31 17.66
CA ASN A 7 22.57 -0.02 18.54
C ASN A 7 23.88 -0.51 17.94
N PRO A 8 24.57 0.26 17.11
CA PRO A 8 25.85 -0.11 16.49
C PRO A 8 26.96 -0.29 17.52
N TRP A 9 26.87 0.33 18.69
CA TRP A 9 27.81 0.19 19.80
C TRP A 9 27.83 -1.20 20.42
N ARG A 10 26.67 -1.86 20.51
CA ARG A 10 26.57 -3.21 21.09
C ARG A 10 27.15 -4.29 20.17
N THR A 11 27.00 -4.12 18.85
CA THR A 11 27.58 -5.08 17.88
C THR A 11 29.09 -4.98 17.80
N GLY A 12 29.68 -3.79 17.94
CA GLY A 12 31.13 -3.60 17.99
C GLY A 12 31.75 -4.24 19.23
N ILE A 13 31.13 -4.07 20.40
CA ILE A 13 31.59 -4.65 21.66
C ILE A 13 31.47 -6.18 21.65
N THR A 14 30.40 -6.74 21.07
CA THR A 14 30.23 -8.21 20.97
C THR A 14 31.22 -8.83 19.99
N ILE A 15 31.50 -8.19 18.84
CA ILE A 15 32.49 -8.68 17.87
C ILE A 15 33.92 -8.61 18.44
N ALA A 16 34.28 -7.51 19.13
CA ALA A 16 35.56 -7.39 19.80
C ALA A 16 35.70 -8.40 20.95
N GLY A 17 34.63 -8.67 21.70
CA GLY A 17 34.61 -9.68 22.76
C GLY A 17 34.75 -11.11 22.20
N ILE A 18 34.11 -11.42 21.09
CA ILE A 18 34.21 -12.72 20.43
C ILE A 18 35.61 -12.93 19.82
N LEU A 19 36.20 -11.89 19.21
CA LEU A 19 37.55 -11.96 18.69
C LEU A 19 38.58 -12.15 19.81
N LEU A 20 38.42 -11.44 20.94
CA LEU A 20 39.26 -11.63 22.14
C LEU A 20 39.13 -13.06 22.69
N LEU A 21 37.93 -13.59 22.78
CA LEU A 21 37.69 -14.98 23.17
C LEU A 21 38.30 -16.00 22.21
N LEU A 22 38.22 -15.77 20.90
CA LEU A 22 38.85 -16.63 19.89
C LEU A 22 40.38 -16.58 19.97
N VAL A 23 40.97 -15.41 20.12
CA VAL A 23 42.43 -15.27 20.31
C VAL A 23 42.89 -15.95 21.62
N PHE A 24 42.09 -15.81 22.68
CA PHE A 24 42.36 -16.47 23.97
C PHE A 24 42.19 -18.02 23.85
N MET A 25 41.20 -18.52 23.13
CA MET A 25 41.00 -19.95 22.86
C MET A 25 42.12 -20.54 21.98
N VAL A 26 42.55 -19.84 20.93
CA VAL A 26 43.69 -20.24 20.09
C VAL A 26 44.97 -20.27 20.92
N TRP A 27 45.18 -19.28 21.82
CA TRP A 27 46.34 -19.23 22.69
C TRP A 27 46.32 -20.38 23.72
N ILE A 28 45.17 -20.71 24.34
CA ILE A 28 45.01 -21.86 25.21
C ILE A 28 45.31 -23.16 24.43
N SER A 29 44.83 -23.30 23.21
CA SER A 29 45.05 -24.49 22.38
C SER A 29 46.53 -24.67 22.01
N VAL A 30 47.22 -23.58 21.65
CA VAL A 30 48.67 -23.59 21.38
C VAL A 30 49.50 -23.91 22.59
N SER A 31 49.12 -23.35 23.76
CA SER A 31 49.78 -23.60 25.03
C SER A 31 49.57 -25.06 25.51
N ALA A 32 48.38 -25.61 25.29
CA ALA A 32 48.07 -26.99 25.63
C ALA A 32 48.81 -28.00 24.72
N THR A 33 48.99 -27.67 23.43
CA THR A 33 49.72 -28.57 22.52
C THR A 33 51.23 -28.55 22.74
N SER A 34 51.81 -27.41 23.21
CA SER A 34 53.24 -27.36 23.56
C SER A 34 53.57 -28.08 24.90
N GLY A 35 52.60 -28.21 25.80
CA GLY A 35 52.71 -29.03 27.00
C GLY A 35 52.61 -30.53 26.75
N TYR A 36 51.77 -30.95 25.82
CA TYR A 36 51.59 -32.36 25.50
C TYR A 36 52.77 -32.98 24.72
N ALA A 37 53.45 -32.21 23.92
CA ALA A 37 54.61 -32.69 23.12
C ALA A 37 55.87 -33.06 23.99
N ARG A 38 55.94 -32.59 25.25
CA ARG A 38 57.00 -32.94 26.17
C ARG A 38 56.68 -34.12 27.09
N ALA A 39 55.42 -34.50 27.23
CA ALA A 39 55.00 -35.57 28.14
C ALA A 39 54.95 -36.96 27.43
N SER A 40 55.01 -37.02 26.10
CA SER A 40 54.93 -38.31 25.35
C SER A 40 56.30 -38.98 25.13
N GLY A 41 57.41 -38.43 25.64
CA GLY A 41 58.77 -38.96 25.45
C GLY A 41 59.28 -39.92 26.55
N PHE A 42 58.53 -40.18 27.61
CA PHE A 42 58.98 -41.03 28.70
C PHE A 42 57.90 -42.01 29.19
N ALA A 43 57.40 -42.87 28.28
CA ALA A 43 56.71 -44.08 28.66
C ALA A 43 57.61 -45.26 28.34
N GLY A 44 58.77 -45.29 28.95
CA GLY A 44 59.58 -46.47 29.02
C GLY A 44 58.95 -47.44 30.03
N SER A 45 58.45 -48.55 29.53
CA SER A 45 57.94 -49.66 30.35
C SER A 45 59.05 -50.22 31.26
N VAL A 46 59.00 -49.81 32.51
CA VAL A 46 59.81 -50.47 33.56
C VAL A 46 59.00 -51.70 33.99
N THR A 47 59.33 -52.84 33.37
CA THR A 47 58.95 -54.18 33.85
C THR A 47 59.81 -54.48 35.04
N VAL A 48 59.30 -54.31 36.23
CA VAL A 48 59.93 -54.81 37.46
C VAL A 48 59.65 -56.30 37.52
N GLN A 49 60.62 -57.15 37.22
CA GLN A 49 60.59 -58.56 37.60
C GLN A 49 60.74 -58.65 39.11
N ALA A 50 59.68 -59.07 39.77
CA ALA A 50 59.71 -59.38 41.18
C ALA A 50 60.51 -60.68 41.42
N THR A 51 61.63 -60.56 42.02
CA THR A 51 62.29 -61.71 42.63
C THR A 51 61.62 -61.98 43.99
N PRO A 52 61.34 -63.26 44.32
CA PRO A 52 60.60 -63.63 45.48
C PRO A 52 61.49 -63.76 46.71
N THR A 53 61.84 -62.70 47.35
CA THR A 53 62.30 -62.63 48.76
C THR A 53 62.66 -61.18 49.13
N GLU A 54 61.67 -60.31 49.25
CA GLU A 54 61.84 -59.06 49.99
C GLU A 54 60.73 -58.96 51.03
N ASP A 55 61.19 -58.67 52.27
CA ASP A 55 60.27 -58.45 53.40
C ASP A 55 59.20 -57.43 53.06
N ALA A 56 57.96 -57.70 53.33
CA ALA A 56 56.80 -56.87 52.99
C ALA A 56 56.93 -55.43 53.53
N THR A 57 57.75 -55.20 54.54
CA THR A 57 58.07 -53.92 55.13
C THR A 57 59.02 -53.10 54.25
N VAL A 58 59.97 -53.73 53.54
CA VAL A 58 60.92 -53.04 52.65
C VAL A 58 60.19 -52.63 51.33
N ALA A 59 59.29 -53.46 50.83
CA ALA A 59 58.48 -53.14 49.67
C ALA A 59 57.48 -52.02 49.92
N ALA A 60 56.95 -51.94 51.14
CA ALA A 60 56.06 -50.84 51.53
C ALA A 60 56.85 -49.51 51.68
N LEU A 61 58.04 -49.54 52.23
CA LEU A 61 58.93 -48.37 52.38
C LEU A 61 59.44 -47.84 51.03
N ASN A 62 59.76 -48.71 50.07
CA ASN A 62 60.18 -48.35 48.71
C ASN A 62 58.99 -47.74 47.90
N LYS A 63 57.81 -48.23 48.12
CA LYS A 63 56.57 -47.69 47.50
C LYS A 63 56.24 -46.30 48.06
N GLU A 64 56.45 -46.08 49.35
CA GLU A 64 56.23 -44.79 49.98
C GLU A 64 57.26 -43.75 49.53
N LYS A 65 58.55 -44.14 49.42
CA LYS A 65 59.59 -43.31 48.81
C LYS A 65 59.29 -42.95 47.36
N LEU A 66 58.86 -43.91 46.55
CA LEU A 66 58.50 -43.69 45.12
C LEU A 66 57.32 -42.74 45.01
N VAL A 67 56.34 -42.88 45.88
CA VAL A 67 55.19 -41.94 45.91
C VAL A 67 55.64 -40.54 46.29
N GLN A 68 56.55 -40.38 47.26
CA GLN A 68 57.13 -39.08 47.64
C GLN A 68 57.94 -38.45 46.50
N GLU A 69 58.74 -39.25 45.79
CA GLU A 69 59.54 -38.82 44.64
C GLU A 69 58.63 -38.40 43.46
N ILE A 70 57.55 -39.14 43.18
CA ILE A 70 56.56 -38.77 42.17
C ILE A 70 55.83 -37.49 42.62
N GLN A 71 55.58 -37.31 43.88
CA GLN A 71 54.95 -36.12 44.42
C GLN A 71 55.85 -34.90 44.28
N GLN A 72 57.14 -35.04 44.60
CA GLN A 72 58.15 -33.99 44.41
C GLN A 72 58.35 -33.66 42.93
N LEU A 73 58.35 -34.62 42.04
CA LEU A 73 58.47 -34.41 40.59
C LEU A 73 57.20 -33.72 40.03
N LYS A 74 56.03 -33.98 40.59
CA LYS A 74 54.80 -33.24 40.24
C LYS A 74 54.84 -31.83 40.67
N GLU A 75 55.29 -31.55 41.90
CA GLU A 75 55.43 -30.15 42.40
C GLU A 75 56.53 -29.36 41.69
N GLN A 76 57.63 -30.02 41.26
CA GLN A 76 58.68 -29.41 40.43
C GLN A 76 58.23 -29.14 38.98
N ASN A 77 57.24 -29.86 38.47
CA ASN A 77 56.80 -29.79 37.07
C ASN A 77 55.46 -29.09 36.90
N GLU A 78 54.85 -28.52 38.00
CA GLU A 78 53.71 -27.62 37.79
C GLU A 78 54.23 -26.36 37.10
N PRO A 79 53.66 -26.07 35.89
CA PRO A 79 54.03 -24.84 35.21
C PRO A 79 53.57 -23.67 36.11
N ASP A 80 54.53 -22.91 36.66
CA ASP A 80 54.25 -21.69 37.37
C ASP A 80 53.64 -20.67 36.39
N PHE A 81 52.33 -20.81 36.18
CA PHE A 81 51.57 -19.96 35.30
C PHE A 81 51.70 -18.47 35.75
N PHE A 82 51.72 -18.21 37.03
CA PHE A 82 51.86 -16.87 37.56
C PHE A 82 53.29 -16.32 37.38
N GLY A 83 54.33 -17.15 37.49
CA GLY A 83 55.68 -16.77 37.20
C GLY A 83 55.89 -16.47 35.71
N TRP A 84 55.37 -17.32 34.82
CA TRP A 84 55.40 -17.08 33.40
C TRP A 84 54.60 -15.81 33.01
N LEU A 85 53.38 -15.60 33.60
CA LEU A 85 52.60 -14.41 33.39
C LEU A 85 53.33 -13.15 33.83
N ARG A 86 54.00 -13.20 34.94
CA ARG A 86 54.76 -12.06 35.48
C ARG A 86 55.98 -11.70 34.60
N THR A 87 56.63 -12.70 34.05
CA THR A 87 57.81 -12.52 33.17
C THR A 87 57.36 -12.00 31.78
N ASN A 88 56.19 -12.40 31.28
CA ASN A 88 55.72 -12.02 29.96
C ASN A 88 54.65 -10.90 29.96
N ALA A 89 54.30 -10.37 31.13
CA ALA A 89 53.26 -9.36 31.29
C ALA A 89 53.48 -8.12 30.41
N ALA A 90 54.68 -7.64 30.27
CA ALA A 90 55.00 -6.47 29.45
C ALA A 90 54.76 -6.73 27.95
N ILE A 91 55.10 -7.92 27.47
CA ILE A 91 54.91 -8.32 26.10
C ILE A 91 53.43 -8.54 25.78
N LEU A 92 52.70 -9.17 26.73
CA LEU A 92 51.26 -9.37 26.60
C LEU A 92 50.50 -8.05 26.60
N LEU A 93 50.86 -7.13 27.49
CA LEU A 93 50.24 -5.79 27.54
C LEU A 93 50.56 -5.00 26.26
N SER A 94 51.77 -5.02 25.74
CA SER A 94 52.11 -4.28 24.53
C SER A 94 51.38 -4.85 23.30
N THR A 95 51.27 -6.18 23.16
CA THR A 95 50.48 -6.80 22.09
C THR A 95 49.00 -6.52 22.20
N LEU A 96 48.45 -6.53 23.42
CA LEU A 96 47.07 -6.18 23.69
C LEU A 96 46.75 -4.75 23.26
N VAL A 97 47.62 -3.79 23.60
CA VAL A 97 47.47 -2.38 23.22
C VAL A 97 47.49 -2.21 21.70
N VAL A 98 48.38 -2.89 20.98
CA VAL A 98 48.45 -2.83 19.53
C VAL A 98 47.21 -3.42 18.90
N VAL A 99 46.73 -4.56 19.40
CA VAL A 99 45.51 -5.23 18.88
C VAL A 99 44.28 -4.34 19.14
N ILE A 100 44.14 -3.81 20.35
CA ILE A 100 43.00 -2.93 20.68
C ILE A 100 43.08 -1.65 19.84
N GLY A 101 44.24 -1.03 19.70
CA GLY A 101 44.44 0.16 18.86
C GLY A 101 44.11 -0.11 17.40
N GLY A 102 44.50 -1.26 16.85
CA GLY A 102 44.17 -1.71 15.51
C GLY A 102 42.67 -1.91 15.34
N LEU A 103 42.02 -2.56 16.31
CA LEU A 103 40.56 -2.79 16.29
C LEU A 103 39.76 -1.47 16.36
N ILE A 104 40.20 -0.54 17.20
CA ILE A 104 39.59 0.81 17.32
C ILE A 104 39.78 1.56 15.98
N GLY A 105 40.98 1.51 15.40
CA GLY A 105 41.24 2.12 14.10
C GLY A 105 40.38 1.56 12.96
N LEU A 106 40.28 0.23 12.89
CA LEU A 106 39.42 -0.46 11.91
C LEU A 106 37.94 -0.11 12.12
N TRP A 107 37.49 -0.11 13.37
CA TRP A 107 36.12 0.26 13.70
C TRP A 107 35.80 1.71 13.31
N ARG A 108 36.71 2.65 13.60
CA ARG A 108 36.58 4.07 13.21
C ARG A 108 36.55 4.23 11.70
N TRP A 109 37.44 3.55 10.98
CA TRP A 109 37.45 3.57 9.51
C TRP A 109 36.16 3.00 8.90
N LEU A 110 35.61 1.90 9.47
CA LEU A 110 34.34 1.33 9.04
C LEU A 110 33.15 2.27 9.35
N ALA A 111 33.18 2.98 10.48
CA ALA A 111 32.19 3.97 10.83
C ALA A 111 32.20 5.16 9.86
N ASP A 112 33.37 5.75 9.63
CA ASP A 112 33.56 6.88 8.71
C ASP A 112 33.09 6.52 7.27
N ARG A 113 33.40 5.29 6.82
CA ARG A 113 32.94 4.82 5.50
C ARG A 113 31.41 4.67 5.41
N ARG A 114 30.76 4.24 6.50
CA ARG A 114 29.29 4.16 6.54
C ARG A 114 28.66 5.54 6.46
N ASP A 115 29.18 6.48 7.23
CA ASP A 115 28.70 7.86 7.27
C ASP A 115 28.88 8.54 5.91
N GLU A 116 29.99 8.30 5.20
CA GLU A 116 30.17 8.80 3.83
C GLU A 116 29.15 8.19 2.85
N HIS A 117 28.84 6.89 2.95
CA HIS A 117 27.86 6.25 2.11
C HIS A 117 26.44 6.74 2.41
N GLU A 118 26.11 7.01 3.68
CA GLU A 118 24.82 7.60 4.06
C GLU A 118 24.71 9.02 3.53
N LYS A 119 25.71 9.88 3.73
CA LYS A 119 25.76 11.24 3.17
C LYS A 119 25.59 11.27 1.66
N ARG A 120 26.32 10.43 0.92
CA ARG A 120 26.18 10.33 -0.53
C ARG A 120 24.78 9.88 -0.98
N ARG A 121 24.13 8.98 -0.21
CA ARG A 121 22.76 8.55 -0.48
C ARG A 121 21.77 9.69 -0.19
N GLU A 122 21.96 10.42 0.89
CA GLU A 122 21.14 11.58 1.25
C GLU A 122 21.30 12.70 0.21
N GLU A 123 22.53 13.01 -0.22
CA GLU A 123 22.80 13.98 -1.28
C GLU A 123 22.14 13.56 -2.61
N GLN A 124 22.28 12.29 -3.01
CA GLN A 124 21.63 11.79 -4.22
C GLN A 124 20.10 11.80 -4.11
N ARG A 125 19.55 11.57 -2.92
CA ARG A 125 18.11 11.64 -2.68
C ARG A 125 17.62 13.07 -2.77
N SER A 126 18.26 14.00 -2.07
CA SER A 126 17.91 15.43 -2.09
C SER A 126 18.02 16.02 -3.50
N GLU A 127 19.04 15.62 -4.26
CA GLU A 127 19.19 16.06 -5.64
C GLU A 127 18.08 15.51 -6.57
N ARG A 128 17.67 14.23 -6.37
CA ARG A 128 16.52 13.66 -7.10
C ARG A 128 15.21 14.37 -6.75
N GLU A 129 14.99 14.65 -5.47
CA GLU A 129 13.81 15.37 -4.97
C GLU A 129 13.78 16.79 -5.57
N ARG A 130 14.90 17.51 -5.56
CA ARG A 130 15.01 18.84 -6.19
C ARG A 130 14.72 18.82 -7.69
N ARG A 131 15.29 17.87 -8.43
CA ARG A 131 15.01 17.71 -9.87
C ARG A 131 13.57 17.33 -10.15
N ALA A 132 12.92 16.56 -9.26
CA ALA A 132 11.51 16.24 -9.38
C ALA A 132 10.66 17.49 -9.15
N GLU A 133 10.98 18.30 -8.15
CA GLU A 133 10.31 19.58 -7.86
C GLU A 133 10.45 20.55 -9.04
N GLU A 134 11.64 20.74 -9.59
CA GLU A 134 11.87 21.61 -10.74
C GLU A 134 11.02 21.17 -11.96
N ARG A 135 10.93 19.86 -12.22
CA ARG A 135 10.08 19.33 -13.30
C ARG A 135 8.60 19.52 -13.01
N PHE A 136 8.18 19.34 -11.75
CA PHE A 136 6.80 19.57 -11.33
C PHE A 136 6.41 21.03 -11.54
N GLN A 137 7.22 21.97 -11.07
CA GLN A 137 6.99 23.40 -11.25
C GLN A 137 6.95 23.81 -12.75
N SER A 138 7.77 23.19 -13.58
CA SER A 138 7.72 23.38 -15.03
C SER A 138 6.39 22.89 -15.62
N ALA A 139 5.88 21.76 -15.16
CA ALA A 139 4.57 21.24 -15.57
C ALA A 139 3.42 22.15 -15.08
N VAL A 140 3.50 22.66 -13.85
CA VAL A 140 2.54 23.63 -13.31
C VAL A 140 2.51 24.91 -14.15
N ALA A 141 3.68 25.46 -14.50
CA ALA A 141 3.78 26.63 -15.37
C ALA A 141 3.12 26.41 -16.73
N GLY A 142 3.24 25.19 -17.29
CA GLY A 142 2.60 24.84 -18.55
C GLY A 142 1.06 24.81 -18.49
N LEU A 143 0.43 24.61 -17.31
CA LEU A 143 -1.02 24.71 -17.16
C LEU A 143 -1.55 26.14 -17.21
N VAL A 144 -0.69 27.12 -16.93
CA VAL A 144 -1.04 28.55 -16.93
C VAL A 144 -0.76 29.22 -18.31
N ASP A 145 -0.09 28.52 -19.21
CA ASP A 145 0.22 29.00 -20.56
C ASP A 145 -1.07 29.34 -21.33
N ASP A 146 -1.02 30.32 -22.21
CA ASP A 146 -2.18 30.70 -23.04
C ASP A 146 -2.51 29.66 -24.11
N LYS A 147 -1.52 28.84 -24.51
CA LYS A 147 -1.66 27.86 -25.58
C LYS A 147 -2.27 26.53 -25.04
N GLU A 148 -3.39 26.11 -25.60
CA GLU A 148 -4.05 24.85 -25.21
C GLU A 148 -3.11 23.65 -25.34
N ALA A 149 -2.27 23.61 -26.39
CA ALA A 149 -1.29 22.54 -26.55
C ALA A 149 -0.27 22.44 -25.39
N ALA A 150 0.14 23.58 -24.82
CA ALA A 150 1.02 23.62 -23.66
C ALA A 150 0.30 23.07 -22.42
N LYS A 151 -0.95 23.46 -22.20
CA LYS A 151 -1.80 22.93 -21.09
C LYS A 151 -2.00 21.43 -21.20
N ILE A 152 -2.26 20.89 -22.40
CA ILE A 152 -2.39 19.44 -22.62
C ILE A 152 -1.08 18.73 -22.29
N THR A 153 0.05 19.26 -22.78
CA THR A 153 1.38 18.71 -22.48
C THR A 153 1.66 18.73 -20.97
N ALA A 154 1.32 19.82 -20.30
CA ALA A 154 1.44 19.94 -18.84
C ALA A 154 0.61 18.91 -18.09
N ALA A 155 -0.65 18.68 -18.48
CA ALA A 155 -1.51 17.66 -17.89
C ALA A 155 -0.92 16.26 -18.05
N ILE A 156 -0.35 15.95 -19.22
CA ILE A 156 0.33 14.67 -19.47
C ILE A 156 1.60 14.54 -18.60
N LEU A 157 2.37 15.61 -18.44
CA LEU A 157 3.56 15.62 -17.59
C LEU A 157 3.19 15.43 -16.13
N LEU A 158 2.16 16.11 -15.62
CA LEU A 158 1.67 15.96 -14.24
C LEU A 158 1.28 14.52 -13.92
N ARG A 159 0.73 13.79 -14.90
CA ARG A 159 0.43 12.37 -14.74
C ARG A 159 1.65 11.53 -14.39
N THR A 160 2.85 11.93 -14.81
CA THR A 160 4.08 11.21 -14.48
C THR A 160 4.42 11.25 -12.99
N PHE A 161 3.89 12.23 -12.25
CA PHE A 161 4.04 12.38 -10.81
C PHE A 161 3.02 11.60 -9.98
N LEU A 162 2.10 10.87 -10.64
CA LEU A 162 1.18 9.95 -9.96
C LEU A 162 1.77 8.53 -9.82
N ARG A 163 3.07 8.37 -10.01
CA ARG A 163 3.78 7.09 -9.83
C ARG A 163 4.33 6.97 -8.40
N PRO A 164 4.53 5.72 -7.91
CA PRO A 164 5.19 5.50 -6.63
C PRO A 164 6.55 6.20 -6.55
N GLY A 165 6.82 6.83 -5.42
CA GLY A 165 8.03 7.65 -5.19
C GLY A 165 7.84 9.14 -5.39
N TYR A 166 6.62 9.58 -5.79
CA TYR A 166 6.23 10.98 -5.96
C TYR A 166 5.01 11.35 -5.10
N GLU A 167 4.83 10.65 -3.99
CA GLU A 167 3.66 10.77 -3.12
C GLU A 167 3.39 12.23 -2.68
N GLN A 168 4.45 13.02 -2.50
CA GLN A 168 4.35 14.43 -2.09
C GLN A 168 3.62 15.32 -3.11
N PHE A 169 3.47 14.88 -4.36
CA PHE A 169 2.80 15.65 -5.42
C PHE A 169 1.35 15.26 -5.67
N TYR A 170 0.82 14.19 -5.03
CA TYR A 170 -0.51 13.66 -5.35
C TYR A 170 -1.62 14.68 -5.05
N THR A 171 -1.61 15.26 -3.85
CA THR A 171 -2.60 16.25 -3.44
C THR A 171 -2.49 17.52 -4.30
N GLN A 172 -1.26 18.01 -4.53
CA GLN A 172 -1.05 19.20 -5.38
C GLN A 172 -1.50 18.94 -6.82
N THR A 173 -1.22 17.77 -7.39
CA THR A 173 -1.69 17.39 -8.73
C THR A 173 -3.21 17.35 -8.80
N PHE A 174 -3.87 16.82 -7.76
CA PHE A 174 -5.32 16.82 -7.65
C PHE A 174 -5.87 18.25 -7.62
N ASP A 175 -5.36 19.11 -6.75
CA ASP A 175 -5.83 20.48 -6.58
C ASP A 175 -5.67 21.31 -7.86
N LEU A 176 -4.53 21.19 -8.54
CA LEU A 176 -4.29 21.85 -9.83
C LEU A 176 -5.27 21.36 -10.90
N THR A 177 -5.55 20.06 -10.91
CA THR A 177 -6.51 19.47 -11.85
C THR A 177 -7.91 19.99 -11.61
N VAL A 178 -8.35 20.02 -10.34
CA VAL A 178 -9.67 20.55 -9.95
C VAL A 178 -9.78 22.03 -10.29
N ALA A 179 -8.74 22.83 -9.99
CA ALA A 179 -8.72 24.25 -10.32
C ALA A 179 -8.92 24.50 -11.83
N ASN A 180 -8.24 23.72 -12.68
CA ASN A 180 -8.38 23.83 -14.13
C ASN A 180 -9.73 23.28 -14.64
N LEU A 181 -10.30 22.25 -14.02
CA LEU A 181 -11.61 21.71 -14.37
C LEU A 181 -12.78 22.60 -13.88
N ARG A 182 -12.54 23.58 -13.02
CA ARG A 182 -13.52 24.62 -12.65
C ARG A 182 -13.61 25.75 -13.67
N LEU A 183 -12.59 25.91 -14.49
CA LEU A 183 -12.60 26.97 -15.51
C LEU A 183 -13.61 26.65 -16.62
N PRO A 184 -14.26 27.68 -17.20
CA PRO A 184 -15.14 27.48 -18.35
C PRO A 184 -14.40 26.78 -19.49
N ARG A 185 -15.04 25.75 -20.07
CA ARG A 185 -14.45 24.99 -21.17
C ARG A 185 -14.48 25.73 -22.51
N ILE A 186 -15.36 26.71 -22.60
CA ILE A 186 -15.58 27.56 -23.79
C ILE A 186 -15.76 29.00 -23.35
N ALA A 187 -15.27 29.94 -24.14
CA ALA A 187 -15.36 31.37 -23.85
C ALA A 187 -16.81 31.84 -23.81
N ASP A 188 -17.67 31.32 -24.71
CA ASP A 188 -19.09 31.63 -24.79
C ASP A 188 -19.90 30.37 -24.49
N PRO A 189 -20.31 30.12 -23.22
CA PRO A 189 -21.18 29.00 -22.90
C PRO A 189 -22.52 29.11 -23.61
N PRO A 190 -23.16 28.00 -23.98
CA PRO A 190 -24.47 28.01 -24.62
C PRO A 190 -25.46 28.76 -23.73
N ALA A 191 -26.34 29.54 -24.38
CA ALA A 191 -27.36 30.31 -23.69
C ALA A 191 -28.34 29.41 -22.88
N ASP A 192 -28.48 28.17 -23.29
CA ASP A 192 -29.27 27.16 -22.59
C ASP A 192 -28.39 26.37 -21.60
N PRO A 193 -28.60 26.54 -20.28
CA PRO A 193 -27.84 25.85 -19.25
C PRO A 193 -28.11 24.34 -19.20
N THR A 194 -29.12 23.83 -19.91
CA THR A 194 -29.43 22.39 -19.98
C THR A 194 -28.49 21.66 -20.92
N ILE A 195 -27.87 22.36 -21.87
CA ILE A 195 -26.95 21.77 -22.83
C ILE A 195 -25.59 21.47 -22.15
N PRO A 196 -25.16 20.20 -22.06
CA PRO A 196 -23.89 19.89 -21.46
C PRO A 196 -22.72 20.35 -22.34
N LEU A 197 -21.69 20.89 -21.69
CA LEU A 197 -20.50 21.40 -22.37
C LEU A 197 -19.75 20.28 -23.12
N PRO A 198 -19.29 20.50 -24.36
CA PRO A 198 -18.52 19.51 -25.10
C PRO A 198 -17.17 19.24 -24.42
N LEU A 199 -16.65 18.03 -24.61
CA LEU A 199 -15.32 17.65 -24.16
C LEU A 199 -14.26 18.18 -25.13
N THR A 200 -13.43 19.11 -24.68
CA THR A 200 -12.21 19.49 -25.40
C THR A 200 -11.09 18.49 -25.11
N THR A 201 -10.02 18.52 -25.92
CA THR A 201 -8.84 17.66 -25.70
C THR A 201 -8.20 17.94 -24.33
N LEU A 202 -8.13 19.19 -23.93
CA LEU A 202 -7.64 19.59 -22.60
C LEU A 202 -8.53 19.03 -21.50
N SER A 203 -9.86 19.17 -21.63
CA SER A 203 -10.80 18.63 -20.64
C SER A 203 -10.64 17.12 -20.48
N GLN A 204 -10.47 16.37 -21.58
CA GLN A 204 -10.22 14.92 -21.54
C GLN A 204 -8.93 14.59 -20.79
N ALA A 205 -7.84 15.29 -21.07
CA ALA A 205 -6.55 15.10 -20.39
C ALA A 205 -6.67 15.36 -18.88
N LEU A 206 -7.36 16.45 -18.50
CA LEU A 206 -7.58 16.81 -17.09
C LEU A 206 -8.51 15.82 -16.37
N ILE A 207 -9.55 15.30 -17.04
CA ILE A 207 -10.45 14.29 -16.49
C ILE A 207 -9.68 12.97 -16.23
N ILE A 208 -8.79 12.56 -17.14
CA ILE A 208 -7.94 11.39 -16.93
C ILE A 208 -7.04 11.61 -15.72
N LEU A 209 -6.41 12.81 -15.63
CA LEU A 209 -5.56 13.17 -14.50
C LEU A 209 -6.35 13.17 -13.18
N PHE A 210 -7.57 13.73 -13.16
CA PHE A 210 -8.48 13.71 -12.01
C PHE A 210 -8.78 12.28 -11.54
N LYS A 211 -9.15 11.37 -12.47
CA LYS A 211 -9.46 9.97 -12.17
C LYS A 211 -8.30 9.24 -11.49
N GLU A 212 -7.07 9.54 -11.89
CA GLU A 212 -5.87 8.89 -11.36
C GLU A 212 -5.36 9.57 -10.09
N ALA A 213 -5.44 10.91 -10.01
CA ALA A 213 -4.93 11.68 -8.88
C ALA A 213 -5.80 11.54 -7.63
N PHE A 214 -7.15 11.53 -7.78
CA PHE A 214 -8.07 11.55 -6.64
C PHE A 214 -7.87 10.35 -5.70
N PRO A 215 -7.86 9.08 -6.13
CA PRO A 215 -7.67 7.94 -5.22
C PRO A 215 -6.34 8.00 -4.48
N LEU A 216 -5.27 8.42 -5.17
CA LEU A 216 -3.93 8.52 -4.61
C LEU A 216 -3.84 9.63 -3.56
N ALA A 217 -4.38 10.81 -3.87
CA ALA A 217 -4.43 11.94 -2.95
C ALA A 217 -5.29 11.62 -1.73
N ARG A 218 -6.49 11.01 -1.91
CA ARG A 218 -7.37 10.59 -0.82
C ARG A 218 -6.67 9.63 0.13
N ASP A 219 -5.99 8.60 -0.39
CA ASP A 219 -5.35 7.58 0.44
C ASP A 219 -4.17 8.16 1.26
N GLN A 220 -3.62 9.31 0.85
CA GLN A 220 -2.68 10.09 1.64
C GLN A 220 -3.36 10.94 2.70
N GLU A 221 -4.44 11.65 2.34
CA GLU A 221 -5.16 12.56 3.22
C GLU A 221 -5.97 11.85 4.30
N THR A 222 -6.30 10.56 4.16
CA THR A 222 -6.90 9.77 5.25
C THR A 222 -6.10 9.81 6.55
N LYS A 223 -4.83 10.20 6.47
CA LYS A 223 -3.95 10.41 7.64
C LYS A 223 -4.11 11.78 8.27
N SER A 224 -4.58 12.78 7.52
CA SER A 224 -4.69 14.19 7.95
C SER A 224 -6.12 14.66 8.25
N SER A 225 -7.15 13.80 8.03
CA SER A 225 -8.57 14.11 8.18
C SER A 225 -9.06 15.30 7.31
N GLN A 226 -8.34 15.65 6.28
CA GLN A 226 -8.70 16.74 5.38
C GLN A 226 -9.42 16.17 4.15
N TRP A 227 -10.58 16.78 3.82
CA TRP A 227 -11.38 16.39 2.66
C TRP A 227 -10.82 17.02 1.38
N LEU A 228 -10.71 16.24 0.32
CA LEU A 228 -10.34 16.74 -0.99
C LEU A 228 -11.53 17.44 -1.65
N HIS A 229 -11.43 18.74 -1.86
CA HIS A 229 -12.51 19.59 -2.33
C HIS A 229 -12.52 19.77 -3.85
N ALA A 230 -13.58 19.28 -4.49
CA ALA A 230 -13.83 19.45 -5.93
C ALA A 230 -15.16 20.15 -6.22
N THR A 231 -15.58 21.11 -5.37
CA THR A 231 -16.83 21.87 -5.50
C THR A 231 -16.93 22.55 -6.87
N GLY A 232 -18.07 22.41 -7.55
CA GLY A 232 -18.35 23.08 -8.83
C GLY A 232 -17.49 22.61 -10.01
N ILE A 233 -16.89 21.45 -9.91
CA ILE A 233 -16.05 20.86 -10.97
C ILE A 233 -16.88 20.56 -12.24
N GLN A 234 -16.30 20.83 -13.42
CA GLN A 234 -16.92 20.63 -14.73
C GLN A 234 -16.58 19.25 -15.29
N LEU A 235 -17.46 18.30 -15.11
CA LEU A 235 -17.33 16.90 -15.55
C LEU A 235 -18.45 16.45 -16.51
N ASP A 236 -19.12 17.42 -17.18
CA ASP A 236 -20.13 17.12 -18.19
C ASP A 236 -19.56 16.24 -19.30
N ASN A 237 -20.32 15.22 -19.71
CA ASN A 237 -19.92 14.22 -20.71
C ASN A 237 -18.65 13.42 -20.34
N ALA A 238 -18.14 13.52 -19.09
CA ALA A 238 -16.90 12.86 -18.68
C ALA A 238 -17.04 11.34 -18.69
N TYR A 239 -15.99 10.66 -19.13
CA TYR A 239 -15.91 9.21 -19.07
C TYR A 239 -15.33 8.75 -17.72
N LEU A 240 -16.21 8.51 -16.76
CA LEU A 240 -15.91 8.18 -15.36
C LEU A 240 -16.33 6.75 -14.97
N SER A 241 -16.44 5.84 -15.96
CA SER A 241 -16.81 4.46 -15.66
C SER A 241 -15.76 3.79 -14.78
N ARG A 242 -16.24 3.00 -13.79
CA ARG A 242 -15.41 2.25 -12.83
C ARG A 242 -14.43 3.09 -12.00
N VAL A 243 -14.62 4.40 -11.96
CA VAL A 243 -13.75 5.29 -11.16
C VAL A 243 -14.00 5.10 -9.67
N ASP A 244 -12.95 5.20 -8.87
CA ASP A 244 -13.05 5.25 -7.41
C ASP A 244 -13.12 6.70 -6.92
N LEU A 245 -14.35 7.15 -6.64
CA LEU A 245 -14.67 8.48 -6.11
C LEU A 245 -15.28 8.39 -4.68
N ARG A 246 -14.91 7.37 -3.92
CA ARG A 246 -15.35 7.25 -2.52
C ARG A 246 -14.96 8.48 -1.73
N GLN A 247 -15.91 8.99 -0.92
CA GLN A 247 -15.66 10.12 -0.04
C GLN A 247 -15.23 11.42 -0.76
N VAL A 248 -15.47 11.51 -2.06
CA VAL A 248 -15.17 12.74 -2.79
C VAL A 248 -16.11 13.87 -2.32
N TRP A 249 -15.57 15.08 -2.17
CA TRP A 249 -16.35 16.28 -1.86
C TRP A 249 -16.55 17.09 -3.15
N MET A 250 -17.70 16.88 -3.83
CA MET A 250 -18.05 17.53 -5.10
C MET A 250 -19.46 18.16 -5.07
N PRO A 251 -19.80 19.00 -4.10
CA PRO A 251 -21.09 19.69 -4.15
C PRO A 251 -21.13 20.60 -5.38
N GLN A 252 -22.35 20.75 -5.96
CA GLN A 252 -22.59 21.57 -7.14
C GLN A 252 -21.75 21.17 -8.37
N ALA A 253 -21.24 19.93 -8.43
CA ALA A 253 -20.51 19.44 -9.60
C ALA A 253 -21.43 19.36 -10.83
N PHE A 254 -20.87 19.64 -12.01
CA PHE A 254 -21.55 19.47 -13.29
C PHE A 254 -21.17 18.11 -13.87
N LEU A 255 -22.13 17.17 -13.87
CA LEU A 255 -21.95 15.78 -14.29
C LEU A 255 -22.99 15.36 -15.35
N ARG A 256 -23.53 16.35 -16.09
CA ARG A 256 -24.57 16.10 -17.11
C ARG A 256 -24.05 15.12 -18.17
N LYS A 257 -24.86 14.09 -18.43
CA LYS A 257 -24.52 13.01 -19.40
C LYS A 257 -23.16 12.34 -19.12
N ALA A 258 -22.61 12.47 -17.91
CA ALA A 258 -21.38 11.78 -17.54
C ALA A 258 -21.61 10.25 -17.50
N ASN A 259 -20.62 9.49 -17.95
CA ASN A 259 -20.64 8.03 -17.83
C ASN A 259 -20.01 7.61 -16.50
N LEU A 260 -20.84 7.33 -15.49
CA LEU A 260 -20.48 6.87 -14.16
C LEU A 260 -20.81 5.37 -13.95
N ARG A 261 -20.96 4.62 -15.05
CA ARG A 261 -21.27 3.19 -14.97
C ARG A 261 -20.26 2.45 -14.08
N GLU A 262 -20.76 1.65 -13.12
CA GLU A 262 -19.95 0.88 -12.18
C GLU A 262 -18.99 1.76 -11.32
N ALA A 263 -19.18 3.09 -11.26
CA ALA A 263 -18.38 3.99 -10.45
C ALA A 263 -18.64 3.76 -8.96
N ASN A 264 -17.61 3.91 -8.14
CA ASN A 264 -17.72 3.84 -6.69
C ASN A 264 -17.82 5.25 -6.09
N LEU A 265 -19.02 5.66 -5.76
CA LEU A 265 -19.38 6.95 -5.16
C LEU A 265 -19.80 6.82 -3.69
N ARG A 266 -19.37 5.73 -3.04
CA ARG A 266 -19.71 5.49 -1.63
C ARG A 266 -19.26 6.66 -0.75
N GLU A 267 -20.18 7.15 0.10
CA GLU A 267 -19.91 8.26 1.02
C GLU A 267 -19.53 9.58 0.30
N ALA A 268 -19.78 9.70 -1.01
CA ALA A 268 -19.52 10.92 -1.77
C ALA A 268 -20.48 12.05 -1.37
N LEU A 269 -20.00 13.30 -1.34
CA LEU A 269 -20.81 14.51 -1.09
C LEU A 269 -21.08 15.20 -2.43
N LEU A 270 -22.30 15.02 -2.94
CA LEU A 270 -22.79 15.49 -4.24
C LEU A 270 -24.00 16.43 -4.09
N ASN A 271 -24.11 17.12 -2.95
CA ASN A 271 -25.23 18.03 -2.71
C ASN A 271 -25.33 19.09 -3.79
N GLY A 272 -26.52 19.25 -4.37
CA GLY A 272 -26.76 20.20 -5.46
C GLY A 272 -26.03 19.90 -6.76
N ALA A 273 -25.43 18.71 -6.92
CA ALA A 273 -24.75 18.33 -8.17
C ALA A 273 -25.77 18.13 -9.30
N ASN A 274 -25.36 18.46 -10.53
CA ASN A 274 -26.16 18.25 -11.73
C ASN A 274 -25.73 16.94 -12.43
N LEU A 275 -26.55 15.92 -12.28
CA LEU A 275 -26.35 14.56 -12.86
C LEU A 275 -27.36 14.25 -13.95
N ASN A 276 -27.98 15.28 -14.58
CA ASN A 276 -29.03 15.08 -15.58
C ASN A 276 -28.51 14.23 -16.76
N GLY A 277 -29.28 13.18 -17.09
CA GLY A 277 -28.93 12.24 -18.13
C GLY A 277 -27.67 11.42 -17.86
N ALA A 278 -27.12 11.44 -16.64
CA ALA A 278 -25.91 10.68 -16.31
C ALA A 278 -26.19 9.16 -16.32
N ASN A 279 -25.21 8.39 -16.79
CA ASN A 279 -25.24 6.94 -16.73
C ASN A 279 -24.62 6.44 -15.42
N LEU A 280 -25.47 6.04 -14.47
CA LEU A 280 -25.11 5.53 -13.15
C LEU A 280 -25.40 4.00 -13.02
N ILE A 281 -25.52 3.28 -14.14
CA ILE A 281 -25.80 1.84 -14.12
C ILE A 281 -24.80 1.12 -13.22
N SER A 282 -25.33 0.34 -12.28
CA SER A 282 -24.51 -0.42 -11.30
C SER A 282 -23.52 0.42 -10.48
N ALA A 283 -23.72 1.73 -10.39
CA ALA A 283 -22.91 2.59 -9.53
C ALA A 283 -23.18 2.32 -8.05
N ASN A 284 -22.14 2.44 -7.23
CA ASN A 284 -22.24 2.33 -5.77
C ASN A 284 -22.36 3.73 -5.15
N LEU A 285 -23.58 4.12 -4.80
CA LEU A 285 -23.91 5.38 -4.13
C LEU A 285 -24.21 5.19 -2.64
N ASN A 286 -23.83 4.06 -2.06
CA ASN A 286 -24.11 3.78 -0.65
C ASN A 286 -23.60 4.89 0.26
N ARG A 287 -24.49 5.40 1.13
CA ARG A 287 -24.21 6.49 2.07
C ARG A 287 -23.79 7.81 1.40
N ALA A 288 -24.01 7.98 0.11
CA ALA A 288 -23.76 9.25 -0.56
C ALA A 288 -24.77 10.32 -0.14
N TYR A 289 -24.38 11.58 -0.24
CA TYR A 289 -25.21 12.75 0.02
C TYR A 289 -25.55 13.42 -1.31
N LEU A 290 -26.81 13.37 -1.70
CA LEU A 290 -27.37 13.91 -2.96
C LEU A 290 -28.50 14.94 -2.68
N ILE A 291 -28.40 15.65 -1.55
CA ILE A 291 -29.44 16.64 -1.15
C ILE A 291 -29.54 17.71 -2.24
N GLY A 292 -30.78 17.91 -2.77
CA GLY A 292 -31.03 18.86 -3.84
C GLY A 292 -30.27 18.60 -5.14
N ALA A 293 -29.74 17.40 -5.35
CA ALA A 293 -29.09 17.05 -6.61
C ALA A 293 -30.12 16.85 -7.72
N SER A 294 -29.77 17.22 -8.97
CA SER A 294 -30.59 16.98 -10.15
C SER A 294 -30.12 15.72 -10.87
N LEU A 295 -31.03 14.73 -10.97
CA LEU A 295 -30.82 13.42 -11.63
C LEU A 295 -31.92 13.19 -12.69
N HIS A 296 -32.46 14.27 -13.26
CA HIS A 296 -33.47 14.19 -14.32
C HIS A 296 -32.96 13.33 -15.49
N GLU A 297 -33.77 12.38 -15.96
CA GLU A 297 -33.41 11.41 -17.02
C GLU A 297 -32.17 10.55 -16.69
N ALA A 298 -31.70 10.49 -15.46
CA ALA A 298 -30.51 9.69 -15.12
C ALA A 298 -30.81 8.18 -15.18
N ASP A 299 -29.85 7.39 -15.62
CA ASP A 299 -29.93 5.93 -15.65
C ASP A 299 -29.27 5.32 -14.40
N LEU A 300 -30.11 5.00 -13.42
CA LEU A 300 -29.71 4.43 -12.13
C LEU A 300 -29.95 2.91 -12.03
N ARG A 301 -30.19 2.25 -13.16
CA ARG A 301 -30.47 0.81 -13.15
C ARG A 301 -29.39 0.03 -12.39
N GLN A 302 -29.85 -0.86 -11.49
CA GLN A 302 -28.98 -1.67 -10.63
C GLN A 302 -28.01 -0.87 -9.74
N ALA A 303 -28.21 0.43 -9.60
CA ALA A 303 -27.40 1.24 -8.68
C ALA A 303 -27.72 0.88 -7.22
N SER A 304 -26.71 0.96 -6.36
CA SER A 304 -26.86 0.74 -4.91
C SER A 304 -26.99 2.06 -4.18
N LEU A 305 -28.15 2.29 -3.51
CA LEU A 305 -28.51 3.52 -2.82
C LEU A 305 -28.69 3.32 -1.31
N SER A 306 -28.13 2.28 -0.71
CA SER A 306 -28.31 2.00 0.72
C SER A 306 -27.69 3.11 1.58
N GLY A 307 -28.48 3.71 2.46
CA GLY A 307 -28.07 4.83 3.30
C GLY A 307 -27.84 6.16 2.56
N THR A 308 -28.20 6.26 1.28
CA THR A 308 -28.09 7.50 0.49
C THR A 308 -29.10 8.53 0.97
N ASN A 309 -28.67 9.79 1.08
CA ASN A 309 -29.55 10.91 1.36
C ASN A 309 -29.95 11.62 0.06
N LEU A 310 -31.21 11.44 -0.35
CA LEU A 310 -31.79 12.00 -1.58
C LEU A 310 -32.78 13.13 -1.29
N ARG A 311 -32.77 13.71 -0.09
CA ARG A 311 -33.69 14.78 0.28
C ARG A 311 -33.70 15.90 -0.78
N GLU A 312 -34.92 16.29 -1.21
CA GLU A 312 -35.13 17.33 -2.21
C GLU A 312 -34.42 17.07 -3.58
N ALA A 313 -33.99 15.85 -3.85
CA ALA A 313 -33.37 15.51 -5.14
C ALA A 313 -34.46 15.39 -6.23
N ASP A 314 -34.10 15.81 -7.45
CA ASP A 314 -34.91 15.64 -8.66
C ASP A 314 -34.51 14.40 -9.40
N LEU A 315 -35.35 13.35 -9.36
CA LEU A 315 -35.19 12.11 -10.12
C LEU A 315 -36.26 11.97 -11.22
N THR A 316 -36.87 13.07 -11.64
CA THR A 316 -37.90 13.01 -12.67
C THR A 316 -37.39 12.28 -13.93
N GLU A 317 -38.23 11.39 -14.48
CA GLU A 317 -37.92 10.58 -15.67
C GLU A 317 -36.70 9.65 -15.54
N ALA A 318 -36.14 9.46 -14.33
CA ALA A 318 -35.02 8.57 -14.12
C ALA A 318 -35.40 7.09 -14.26
N SER A 319 -34.43 6.27 -14.69
CA SER A 319 -34.59 4.81 -14.76
C SER A 319 -34.04 4.14 -13.50
N LEU A 320 -34.90 3.45 -12.73
CA LEU A 320 -34.61 2.87 -11.42
C LEU A 320 -34.76 1.34 -11.37
N SER A 321 -34.77 0.67 -12.53
CA SER A 321 -34.96 -0.79 -12.58
C SER A 321 -33.85 -1.54 -11.83
N GLY A 322 -34.25 -2.38 -10.87
CA GLY A 322 -33.30 -3.13 -10.04
C GLY A 322 -32.59 -2.28 -8.96
N THR A 323 -32.99 -1.06 -8.77
CA THR A 323 -32.48 -0.17 -7.71
C THR A 323 -33.27 -0.39 -6.43
N ASN A 324 -32.57 -0.47 -5.28
CA ASN A 324 -33.22 -0.60 -3.99
C ASN A 324 -33.23 0.76 -3.26
N LEU A 325 -34.39 1.45 -3.27
CA LEU A 325 -34.62 2.70 -2.54
C LEU A 325 -35.07 2.51 -1.07
N GLU A 326 -35.41 1.28 -0.67
CA GLU A 326 -35.87 1.00 0.71
C GLU A 326 -34.77 1.30 1.72
N GLY A 327 -33.52 1.02 1.34
CA GLY A 327 -32.34 1.31 2.16
C GLY A 327 -31.90 2.76 2.16
N ALA A 328 -32.52 3.66 1.40
CA ALA A 328 -32.18 5.08 1.39
C ALA A 328 -32.43 5.73 2.77
N LEU A 329 -31.52 6.61 3.18
CA LEU A 329 -31.59 7.32 4.45
C LEU A 329 -32.78 8.31 4.50
N SER A 330 -32.96 9.07 3.43
CA SER A 330 -34.07 10.05 3.30
C SER A 330 -34.46 10.15 1.83
N LEU A 331 -35.81 10.25 1.62
CA LEU A 331 -36.47 10.56 0.35
C LEU A 331 -37.41 11.77 0.50
N GLU A 332 -37.29 12.53 1.60
CA GLU A 332 -38.14 13.67 1.87
C GLU A 332 -38.03 14.72 0.76
N GLY A 333 -39.19 15.04 0.11
CA GLY A 333 -39.22 15.99 -0.99
C GLY A 333 -38.53 15.53 -2.26
N THR A 334 -38.08 14.27 -2.35
CA THR A 334 -37.49 13.69 -3.58
C THR A 334 -38.57 13.58 -4.66
N ASP A 335 -38.31 14.13 -5.83
CA ASP A 335 -39.24 14.08 -6.96
C ASP A 335 -39.02 12.81 -7.79
N LEU A 336 -39.99 11.91 -7.76
CA LEU A 336 -39.98 10.63 -8.48
C LEU A 336 -41.02 10.59 -9.61
N ARG A 337 -41.51 11.73 -10.10
CA ARG A 337 -42.46 11.76 -11.21
C ARG A 337 -41.84 11.28 -12.50
N GLY A 338 -42.58 10.48 -13.25
CA GLY A 338 -42.10 9.90 -14.51
C GLY A 338 -41.02 8.82 -14.36
N VAL A 339 -40.62 8.42 -13.16
CA VAL A 339 -39.62 7.35 -12.98
C VAL A 339 -40.09 6.01 -13.52
N THR A 340 -39.18 5.20 -13.99
CA THR A 340 -39.44 3.86 -14.53
C THR A 340 -38.72 2.77 -13.71
N GLY A 341 -39.28 1.55 -13.70
CA GLY A 341 -38.63 0.36 -13.16
C GLY A 341 -38.77 0.15 -11.65
N LEU A 342 -39.65 0.90 -10.96
CA LEU A 342 -40.01 0.63 -9.57
C LEU A 342 -41.25 -0.27 -9.49
N THR A 343 -41.30 -1.16 -8.49
CA THR A 343 -42.50 -1.93 -8.14
C THR A 343 -43.51 -1.09 -7.37
N LYS A 344 -44.76 -1.56 -7.28
CA LYS A 344 -45.78 -0.88 -6.50
C LYS A 344 -45.41 -0.76 -5.01
N GLU A 345 -44.86 -1.83 -4.47
CA GLU A 345 -44.41 -1.89 -3.08
C GLU A 345 -43.31 -0.86 -2.84
N GLN A 346 -42.36 -0.74 -3.77
CA GLN A 346 -41.27 0.26 -3.69
C GLN A 346 -41.83 1.69 -3.76
N LEU A 347 -42.77 1.95 -4.65
CA LEU A 347 -43.46 3.28 -4.75
C LEU A 347 -44.14 3.65 -3.45
N GLU A 348 -44.89 2.75 -2.81
CA GLU A 348 -45.54 3.00 -1.52
C GLU A 348 -44.51 3.27 -0.41
N ILE A 349 -43.42 2.56 -0.37
CA ILE A 349 -42.33 2.81 0.58
C ILE A 349 -41.71 4.19 0.35
N CYS A 350 -41.47 4.57 -0.92
CA CYS A 350 -40.94 5.89 -1.28
C CYS A 350 -41.92 6.99 -0.84
N LYS A 351 -43.23 6.82 -1.07
CA LYS A 351 -44.28 7.74 -0.62
C LYS A 351 -44.32 7.89 0.91
N ALA A 352 -44.22 6.77 1.62
CA ALA A 352 -44.15 6.77 3.08
C ALA A 352 -42.93 7.49 3.64
N LYS A 353 -41.82 7.53 2.86
CA LYS A 353 -40.60 8.28 3.18
C LYS A 353 -40.61 9.74 2.71
N GLY A 354 -41.74 10.24 2.22
CA GLY A 354 -41.97 11.65 1.85
C GLY A 354 -41.55 11.99 0.41
N ALA A 355 -41.40 11.01 -0.48
CA ALA A 355 -41.18 11.28 -1.89
C ALA A 355 -42.43 11.75 -2.62
N ILE A 356 -42.26 12.59 -3.64
CA ILE A 356 -43.30 13.07 -4.55
C ILE A 356 -43.42 12.08 -5.69
N ILE A 357 -44.60 11.46 -5.87
CA ILE A 357 -44.87 10.48 -6.93
C ILE A 357 -46.11 10.89 -7.72
N ASP A 358 -46.16 10.47 -9.02
CA ASP A 358 -47.38 10.57 -9.80
C ASP A 358 -48.40 9.53 -9.34
N GLU A 359 -49.63 9.93 -9.11
CA GLU A 359 -50.72 8.99 -8.79
C GLU A 359 -51.00 7.98 -9.93
N ASN A 360 -50.63 8.31 -11.16
CA ASN A 360 -50.78 7.45 -12.34
C ASN A 360 -49.72 6.35 -12.49
N LEU A 361 -48.55 6.50 -11.84
CA LEU A 361 -47.47 5.47 -11.85
C LEU A 361 -47.90 4.17 -11.16
N ALA A 362 -48.76 4.25 -10.17
CA ALA A 362 -49.36 3.10 -9.49
C ALA A 362 -50.17 2.19 -10.42
N THR A 363 -50.69 2.73 -11.53
CA THR A 363 -51.45 1.98 -12.52
C THR A 363 -50.60 1.38 -13.64
N SER A 364 -49.53 2.02 -14.08
CA SER A 364 -48.67 1.54 -15.19
C SER A 364 -47.72 0.40 -14.78
N ALA A 365 -47.29 0.35 -13.52
CA ALA A 365 -46.47 -0.74 -12.99
C ALA A 365 -47.16 -2.12 -13.01
N SER A 366 -48.49 -2.15 -13.16
CA SER A 366 -49.29 -3.38 -13.22
C SER A 366 -49.28 -4.06 -14.60
N GLN A 367 -48.87 -3.38 -15.66
CA GLN A 367 -48.91 -3.95 -17.02
C GLN A 367 -47.60 -4.63 -17.46
N SER A 368 -46.50 -4.40 -16.76
CA SER A 368 -45.20 -4.99 -17.08
C SER A 368 -44.93 -6.38 -16.46
N ALA A 369 -45.81 -6.86 -15.57
CA ALA A 369 -45.59 -8.11 -14.82
C ALA A 369 -46.28 -9.37 -15.39
N VAL A 370 -46.97 -9.28 -16.55
CA VAL A 370 -47.64 -10.44 -17.16
C VAL A 370 -47.05 -10.70 -18.52
N ALA A 371 -45.91 -11.37 -18.58
CA ALA A 371 -45.57 -12.19 -19.75
C ALA A 371 -46.36 -13.51 -19.64
N PRO A 372 -47.19 -13.87 -20.64
CA PRO A 372 -47.91 -15.14 -20.59
C PRO A 372 -46.89 -16.32 -20.68
N PRO A 373 -47.17 -17.43 -20.00
CA PRO A 373 -46.32 -18.61 -20.10
C PRO A 373 -46.35 -19.12 -21.54
N LEU A 374 -45.19 -19.36 -22.11
CA LEU A 374 -44.99 -20.06 -23.37
C LEU A 374 -45.66 -21.45 -23.27
N SER A 375 -46.82 -21.58 -23.88
CA SER A 375 -47.51 -22.87 -24.09
C SER A 375 -46.61 -23.75 -24.96
N SER A 376 -46.17 -24.86 -24.38
CA SER A 376 -45.60 -26.00 -25.08
C SER A 376 -46.58 -26.49 -26.16
N GLN A 377 -46.32 -26.23 -27.42
CA GLN A 377 -46.89 -26.98 -28.52
C GLN A 377 -45.92 -28.09 -28.89
N SER A 378 -46.31 -29.29 -28.50
CA SER A 378 -45.84 -30.55 -29.04
C SER A 378 -46.17 -30.60 -30.55
N ASN A 379 -45.15 -30.70 -31.39
CA ASN A 379 -45.31 -31.13 -32.78
C ASN A 379 -44.98 -32.62 -32.85
N ASP A 380 -46.06 -33.40 -32.90
CA ASP A 380 -46.02 -34.77 -33.39
C ASP A 380 -45.86 -34.82 -34.89
N ALA A 381 -45.04 -35.74 -35.28
CA ALA A 381 -44.64 -36.14 -36.61
C ALA A 381 -45.76 -36.27 -37.65
N GLN A 382 -45.43 -36.04 -38.92
CA GLN A 382 -45.73 -37.02 -39.96
C GLN A 382 -44.78 -36.87 -41.15
N ALA A 383 -44.16 -38.01 -41.45
CA ALA A 383 -43.36 -38.28 -42.64
C ALA A 383 -44.26 -38.41 -43.85
N SER A 384 -43.85 -37.96 -45.05
CA SER A 384 -44.00 -38.72 -46.25
C SER A 384 -43.24 -38.14 -47.46
N SER A 385 -42.29 -38.96 -47.92
CA SER A 385 -41.99 -39.27 -49.31
C SER A 385 -41.60 -38.19 -50.31
N THR A 386 -40.37 -38.34 -50.78
CA THR A 386 -39.82 -38.02 -52.10
C THR A 386 -40.68 -38.59 -53.28
N PRO A 387 -40.45 -38.30 -54.60
CA PRO A 387 -39.16 -37.93 -55.22
C PRO A 387 -39.29 -36.98 -56.45
N GLY A 388 -38.15 -36.64 -57.03
CA GLY A 388 -37.98 -36.60 -58.50
C GLY A 388 -37.59 -35.27 -59.12
N THR A 389 -36.37 -35.27 -59.58
CA THR A 389 -35.83 -35.01 -60.94
C THR A 389 -35.85 -33.60 -61.56
N ASP A 390 -34.64 -33.29 -62.01
CA ASP A 390 -34.23 -32.61 -63.24
C ASP A 390 -34.40 -31.05 -63.37
N SER A 391 -33.36 -30.37 -63.37
CA SER A 391 -32.53 -29.81 -64.44
C SER A 391 -31.46 -28.88 -63.90
#